data_588ca35f8dc630a7206e185f2ca2ba22
#
_entry.id   588ca35f8dc630a7206e185f2ca2ba22
#
_cell.length_a   1.000
_cell.length_b   1.000
_cell.length_c   1.000
_cell.angle_alpha   90.00
_cell.angle_beta   90.00
_cell.angle_gamma   90.00
#
_symmetry.space_group_name_H-M   'P 1'
#
loop_
_entity.id
_entity.type
_entity.pdbx_description
1 polymer ?
#
loop_
_entity_poly.entity_id
_entity_poly.type
_entity_poly.pdbx_seq_one_letter_code
_entity_poly.pdbx_strand_id
1 'polypeptide(L)'
;MAVIMVDYENVGAAHGMHGVEYLTKRDTLYIFYSQCCAKIRADDLYAIRESGCQFYAYKLLNVGKNALDFYIATQVGACFEKDRGVNIAIISNDKGFSAVADFCKVKEEFREGCVVTASNIATGLMNLNDPNDKKRRAALAYKAKMLDLGEEYVKYVKFSQQNEFRMKLRAAFAGTCYEGLTEQIMELVQGDTPESLRALYMDALRRFGRTEGRAIYHILK
;
A
#
# COMPACT_ATOMS: atom_id res chain seq x y z
N MET A 1 -3.81 -16.98 7.32
CA MET A 1 -5.10 -16.36 7.62
C MET A 1 -4.90 -15.43 8.82
N ALA A 2 -5.29 -14.18 8.70
CA ALA A 2 -5.19 -13.23 9.80
C ALA A 2 -6.58 -12.75 10.21
N VAL A 3 -6.80 -12.58 11.51
CA VAL A 3 -7.97 -11.91 12.08
C VAL A 3 -7.52 -10.55 12.58
N ILE A 4 -8.11 -9.49 12.05
CA ILE A 4 -7.80 -8.11 12.40
C ILE A 4 -8.98 -7.53 13.19
N MET A 5 -8.70 -7.03 14.38
CA MET A 5 -9.69 -6.41 15.27
C MET A 5 -9.30 -4.95 15.49
N VAL A 6 -10.10 -4.03 14.96
CA VAL A 6 -9.83 -2.60 15.01
C VAL A 6 -10.67 -1.94 16.10
N ASP A 7 -10.00 -1.37 17.08
CA ASP A 7 -10.55 -0.42 18.04
C ASP A 7 -10.63 0.96 17.36
N TYR A 8 -11.73 1.16 16.64
CA TYR A 8 -11.89 2.28 15.73
C TYR A 8 -12.04 3.62 16.46
N GLU A 9 -12.47 3.60 17.70
CA GLU A 9 -12.55 4.79 18.54
C GLU A 9 -11.16 5.32 18.93
N ASN A 10 -10.24 4.40 19.20
CA ASN A 10 -8.91 4.72 19.69
C ASN A 10 -7.94 5.10 18.56
N VAL A 11 -7.98 4.38 17.43
CA VAL A 11 -7.02 4.61 16.33
C VAL A 11 -7.55 5.55 15.25
N GLY A 12 -8.88 5.72 15.13
CA GLY A 12 -9.50 6.57 14.11
C GLY A 12 -9.36 6.07 12.67
N ALA A 13 -10.15 6.69 11.78
CA ALA A 13 -10.22 6.30 10.37
C ALA A 13 -8.88 6.49 9.62
N ALA A 14 -8.15 7.57 9.92
CA ALA A 14 -6.98 7.92 9.13
C ALA A 14 -5.74 7.05 9.42
N HIS A 15 -5.58 6.57 10.66
CA HIS A 15 -4.37 5.86 11.11
C HIS A 15 -4.59 4.36 11.22
N GLY A 16 -5.68 3.93 11.88
CA GLY A 16 -5.92 2.53 12.17
C GLY A 16 -6.15 1.67 10.94
N MET A 17 -6.79 2.23 9.91
CA MET A 17 -7.11 1.53 8.67
C MET A 17 -5.95 1.44 7.68
N HIS A 18 -4.80 2.10 7.95
CA HIS A 18 -3.64 1.98 7.08
C HIS A 18 -3.19 0.53 6.94
N GLY A 19 -3.15 0.04 5.71
CA GLY A 19 -2.83 -1.35 5.38
C GLY A 19 -4.04 -2.23 5.09
N VAL A 20 -5.27 -1.68 5.13
CA VAL A 20 -6.50 -2.41 4.78
C VAL A 20 -6.44 -3.00 3.36
N GLU A 21 -5.72 -2.35 2.44
CA GLU A 21 -5.50 -2.79 1.07
C GLU A 21 -4.67 -4.08 0.95
N TYR A 22 -4.03 -4.53 2.03
CA TYR A 22 -3.27 -5.79 2.07
C TYR A 22 -4.08 -6.99 2.56
N LEU A 23 -5.31 -6.76 2.98
CA LEU A 23 -6.21 -7.86 3.35
C LEU A 23 -6.55 -8.71 2.13
N THR A 24 -6.89 -9.95 2.35
CA THR A 24 -7.24 -10.93 1.33
C THR A 24 -8.52 -11.67 1.71
N LYS A 25 -9.11 -12.40 0.76
CA LYS A 25 -10.28 -13.25 0.99
C LYS A 25 -10.12 -14.31 2.09
N ARG A 26 -8.90 -14.54 2.56
CA ARG A 26 -8.60 -15.48 3.65
C ARG A 26 -8.61 -14.79 5.03
N ASP A 27 -8.65 -13.46 5.05
CA ASP A 27 -8.57 -12.69 6.28
C ASP A 27 -9.96 -12.29 6.76
N THR A 28 -10.07 -12.01 8.06
CA THR A 28 -11.29 -11.50 8.69
C THR A 28 -11.00 -10.16 9.34
N LEU A 29 -11.81 -9.16 9.04
CA LEU A 29 -11.73 -7.82 9.61
C LEU A 29 -12.94 -7.58 10.52
N TYR A 30 -12.68 -7.27 11.78
CA TYR A 30 -13.67 -6.77 12.74
C TYR A 30 -13.38 -5.30 13.03
N ILE A 31 -14.37 -4.43 12.88
CA ILE A 31 -14.32 -3.04 13.34
C ILE A 31 -15.25 -2.88 14.53
N PHE A 32 -14.70 -2.46 15.66
CA PHE A 32 -15.45 -2.12 16.86
C PHE A 32 -15.50 -0.59 16.97
N TYR A 33 -16.70 -0.03 17.10
CA TYR A 33 -16.90 1.41 17.07
C TYR A 33 -18.03 1.86 18.00
N SER A 34 -17.97 3.12 18.44
CA SER A 34 -19.04 3.78 19.18
C SER A 34 -19.77 4.80 18.31
N GLN A 35 -20.77 5.45 18.90
CA GLN A 35 -21.49 6.50 18.20
C GLN A 35 -20.64 7.73 17.89
N CYS A 36 -19.57 7.96 18.66
CA CYS A 36 -18.65 9.08 18.45
C CYS A 36 -17.76 8.90 17.20
N CYS A 37 -17.50 7.65 16.78
CA CYS A 37 -16.61 7.29 15.68
C CYS A 37 -17.30 6.37 14.66
N ALA A 38 -18.49 6.77 14.15
CA ALA A 38 -19.32 5.94 13.28
C ALA A 38 -19.10 6.18 11.78
N LYS A 39 -18.04 6.93 11.37
CA LYS A 39 -17.80 7.26 9.96
C LYS A 39 -16.51 6.59 9.47
N ILE A 40 -16.59 5.87 8.36
CA ILE A 40 -15.47 5.27 7.66
C ILE A 40 -15.18 6.07 6.37
N ARG A 41 -13.91 6.10 5.92
CA ARG A 41 -13.54 6.70 4.64
C ARG A 41 -14.04 5.82 3.49
N ALA A 42 -14.47 6.47 2.39
CA ALA A 42 -14.92 5.75 1.20
C ALA A 42 -13.83 4.84 0.61
N ASP A 43 -12.58 5.32 0.60
CA ASP A 43 -11.43 4.55 0.08
C ASP A 43 -11.18 3.28 0.90
N ASP A 44 -11.28 3.37 2.25
CA ASP A 44 -11.11 2.21 3.13
C ASP A 44 -12.22 1.18 2.90
N LEU A 45 -13.47 1.64 2.76
CA LEU A 45 -14.58 0.74 2.47
C LEU A 45 -14.44 0.09 1.09
N TYR A 46 -13.95 0.83 0.10
CA TYR A 46 -13.65 0.29 -1.21
C TYR A 46 -12.55 -0.78 -1.14
N ALA A 47 -11.45 -0.50 -0.44
CA ALA A 47 -10.37 -1.46 -0.24
C ALA A 47 -10.82 -2.73 0.49
N ILE A 48 -11.70 -2.63 1.50
CA ILE A 48 -12.31 -3.78 2.17
C ILE A 48 -13.07 -4.65 1.16
N ARG A 49 -13.90 -4.04 0.30
CA ARG A 49 -14.67 -4.76 -0.72
C ARG A 49 -13.79 -5.46 -1.73
N GLU A 50 -12.78 -4.75 -2.26
CA GLU A 50 -11.83 -5.30 -3.24
C GLU A 50 -10.98 -6.45 -2.67
N SER A 51 -10.64 -6.41 -1.37
CA SER A 51 -9.89 -7.47 -0.70
C SER A 51 -10.64 -8.80 -0.66
N GLY A 52 -11.98 -8.73 -0.67
CA GLY A 52 -12.87 -9.89 -0.48
C GLY A 52 -12.77 -10.54 0.90
N CYS A 53 -12.16 -9.85 1.90
CA CYS A 53 -12.06 -10.35 3.26
C CYS A 53 -13.46 -10.47 3.90
N GLN A 54 -13.58 -11.32 4.91
CA GLN A 54 -14.78 -11.34 5.75
C GLN A 54 -14.80 -10.08 6.60
N PHE A 55 -15.88 -9.30 6.52
CA PHE A 55 -15.99 -8.02 7.20
C PHE A 55 -17.17 -7.95 8.15
N TYR A 56 -16.88 -7.56 9.39
CA TYR A 56 -17.87 -7.38 10.46
C TYR A 56 -17.65 -6.03 11.15
N ALA A 57 -18.75 -5.34 11.46
CA ALA A 57 -18.71 -4.08 12.19
C ALA A 57 -19.65 -4.16 13.41
N TYR A 58 -19.10 -3.97 14.60
CA TYR A 58 -19.83 -4.03 15.86
C TYR A 58 -19.92 -2.67 16.51
N LYS A 59 -21.15 -2.16 16.63
CA LYS A 59 -21.42 -0.92 17.33
C LYS A 59 -21.57 -1.19 18.82
N LEU A 60 -20.86 -0.40 19.65
CA LEU A 60 -21.03 -0.40 21.09
C LEU A 60 -22.47 0.06 21.46
N LEU A 61 -23.23 -0.76 22.19
CA LEU A 61 -24.60 -0.47 22.59
C LEU A 61 -24.66 0.36 23.87
N ASN A 62 -23.85 0.00 24.87
CA ASN A 62 -23.79 0.68 26.16
C ASN A 62 -22.43 1.36 26.31
N VAL A 63 -22.47 2.67 26.52
CA VAL A 63 -21.27 3.47 26.73
C VAL A 63 -20.76 3.29 28.16
N GLY A 64 -19.48 2.96 28.31
CA GLY A 64 -18.84 2.82 29.62
C GLY A 64 -17.33 2.80 29.48
N LYS A 65 -16.60 3.05 30.55
CA LYS A 65 -15.15 2.99 30.56
C LYS A 65 -14.71 1.57 30.15
N ASN A 66 -13.83 1.47 29.18
CA ASN A 66 -13.27 0.21 28.64
C ASN A 66 -14.33 -0.74 28.04
N ALA A 67 -15.55 -0.26 27.76
CA ALA A 67 -16.62 -1.14 27.26
C ALA A 67 -16.26 -1.76 25.90
N LEU A 68 -15.58 -1.03 25.04
CA LEU A 68 -15.14 -1.51 23.72
C LEU A 68 -14.01 -2.54 23.86
N ASP A 69 -13.14 -2.40 24.87
CA ASP A 69 -12.06 -3.34 25.16
C ASP A 69 -12.63 -4.72 25.54
N PHE A 70 -13.75 -4.74 26.31
CA PHE A 70 -14.43 -6.00 26.63
C PHE A 70 -15.02 -6.68 25.40
N TYR A 71 -15.58 -5.91 24.45
CA TYR A 71 -16.05 -6.47 23.18
C TYR A 71 -14.90 -7.15 22.41
N ILE A 72 -13.76 -6.45 22.29
CA ILE A 72 -12.58 -6.97 21.59
C ILE A 72 -12.02 -8.21 22.32
N ALA A 73 -11.82 -8.12 23.63
CA ALA A 73 -11.28 -9.26 24.41
C ALA A 73 -12.20 -10.48 24.33
N THR A 74 -13.52 -10.29 24.41
CA THR A 74 -14.51 -11.37 24.22
C THR A 74 -14.40 -11.98 22.82
N GLN A 75 -14.28 -11.15 21.79
CA GLN A 75 -14.15 -11.63 20.41
C GLN A 75 -12.83 -12.39 20.18
N VAL A 76 -11.73 -12.00 20.84
CA VAL A 76 -10.47 -12.76 20.83
C VAL A 76 -10.71 -14.17 21.35
N GLY A 77 -11.37 -14.31 22.52
CA GLY A 77 -11.72 -15.61 23.07
C GLY A 77 -12.60 -16.44 22.15
N ALA A 78 -13.60 -15.83 21.53
CA ALA A 78 -14.50 -16.50 20.59
C ALA A 78 -13.77 -16.97 19.30
N CYS A 79 -12.73 -16.27 18.87
CA CYS A 79 -11.90 -16.69 17.74
C CYS A 79 -11.05 -17.92 18.10
N PHE A 80 -10.44 -17.94 19.27
CA PHE A 80 -9.65 -19.10 19.75
C PHE A 80 -10.51 -20.33 19.99
N GLU A 81 -11.77 -20.16 20.40
CA GLU A 81 -12.70 -21.30 20.55
C GLU A 81 -13.01 -21.96 19.20
N LYS A 82 -13.07 -21.18 18.13
CA LYS A 82 -13.30 -21.68 16.75
C LYS A 82 -12.04 -22.26 16.11
N ASP A 83 -10.90 -21.63 16.33
CA ASP A 83 -9.61 -22.01 15.75
C ASP A 83 -8.47 -21.69 16.74
N ARG A 84 -7.90 -22.72 17.36
CA ARG A 84 -6.82 -22.57 18.34
C ARG A 84 -5.52 -22.03 17.73
N GLY A 85 -5.32 -22.23 16.42
CA GLY A 85 -4.17 -21.73 15.67
C GLY A 85 -4.38 -20.34 15.06
N VAL A 86 -5.42 -19.61 15.47
CA VAL A 86 -5.77 -18.30 14.91
C VAL A 86 -4.69 -17.25 15.19
N ASN A 87 -4.37 -16.46 14.16
CA ASN A 87 -3.46 -15.32 14.26
C ASN A 87 -4.27 -14.02 14.30
N ILE A 88 -4.22 -13.31 15.43
CA ILE A 88 -5.03 -12.12 15.69
C ILE A 88 -4.13 -10.89 15.85
N ALA A 89 -4.47 -9.79 15.15
CA ALA A 89 -3.90 -8.47 15.40
C ALA A 89 -4.99 -7.54 15.96
N ILE A 90 -4.76 -7.02 17.16
CA ILE A 90 -5.59 -5.97 17.77
C ILE A 90 -4.98 -4.63 17.39
N ILE A 91 -5.74 -3.82 16.67
CA ILE A 91 -5.34 -2.50 16.21
C ILE A 91 -5.89 -1.45 17.17
N SER A 92 -5.03 -0.99 18.07
CA SER A 92 -5.34 0.03 19.08
C SER A 92 -4.05 0.69 19.56
N ASN A 93 -4.16 1.94 20.01
CA ASN A 93 -3.09 2.64 20.73
C ASN A 93 -3.19 2.42 22.25
N ASP A 94 -4.21 1.73 22.72
CA ASP A 94 -4.35 1.41 24.13
C ASP A 94 -3.40 0.27 24.52
N LYS A 95 -2.50 0.58 25.46
CA LYS A 95 -1.55 -0.42 26.02
C LYS A 95 -2.24 -1.51 26.86
N GLY A 96 -3.48 -1.30 27.26
CA GLY A 96 -4.27 -2.30 28.01
C GLY A 96 -4.42 -3.62 27.25
N PHE A 97 -4.44 -3.57 25.92
CA PHE A 97 -4.52 -4.79 25.10
C PHE A 97 -3.28 -5.69 25.17
N SER A 98 -2.13 -5.19 25.69
CA SER A 98 -0.99 -6.06 25.98
C SER A 98 -1.35 -7.17 26.99
N ALA A 99 -2.24 -6.87 27.94
CA ALA A 99 -2.71 -7.87 28.89
C ALA A 99 -3.50 -9.01 28.22
N VAL A 100 -4.29 -8.70 27.19
CA VAL A 100 -4.99 -9.72 26.38
C VAL A 100 -4.00 -10.60 25.64
N ALA A 101 -2.98 -9.98 25.00
CA ALA A 101 -1.94 -10.71 24.29
C ALA A 101 -1.11 -11.61 25.25
N ASP A 102 -0.77 -11.10 26.44
CA ASP A 102 -0.02 -11.85 27.45
C ASP A 102 -0.85 -13.01 28.03
N PHE A 103 -2.12 -12.80 28.31
CA PHE A 103 -3.02 -13.87 28.74
C PHE A 103 -3.08 -15.00 27.68
N CYS A 104 -3.21 -14.65 26.41
CA CYS A 104 -3.25 -15.65 25.34
C CYS A 104 -1.94 -16.44 25.21
N LYS A 105 -0.78 -15.85 25.57
CA LYS A 105 0.51 -16.57 25.57
C LYS A 105 0.63 -17.58 26.70
N VAL A 106 0.06 -17.28 27.89
CA VAL A 106 0.17 -18.17 29.05
C VAL A 106 -0.90 -19.24 29.07
N LYS A 107 -2.02 -19.02 28.41
CA LYS A 107 -3.10 -20.00 28.32
C LYS A 107 -2.73 -21.14 27.39
N GLU A 108 -2.67 -22.34 27.91
CA GLU A 108 -2.14 -23.52 27.20
C GLU A 108 -2.92 -23.84 25.93
N GLU A 109 -4.25 -23.70 25.97
CA GLU A 109 -5.14 -23.97 24.87
C GLU A 109 -4.98 -23.00 23.68
N PHE A 110 -4.29 -21.84 23.89
CA PHE A 110 -4.09 -20.80 22.89
C PHE A 110 -2.67 -20.78 22.31
N ARG A 111 -1.80 -21.71 22.70
CA ARG A 111 -0.39 -21.74 22.32
C ARG A 111 -0.12 -21.87 20.82
N GLU A 112 -1.04 -22.48 20.08
CA GLU A 112 -0.90 -22.67 18.63
C GLU A 112 -1.17 -21.39 17.85
N GLY A 113 -1.89 -20.43 18.45
CA GLY A 113 -2.23 -19.13 17.86
C GLY A 113 -1.32 -18.01 18.34
N CYS A 114 -1.59 -16.82 17.83
CA CYS A 114 -0.83 -15.63 18.15
C CYS A 114 -1.75 -14.41 18.29
N VAL A 115 -1.53 -13.60 19.35
CA VAL A 115 -2.15 -12.28 19.48
C VAL A 115 -1.06 -11.22 19.52
N VAL A 116 -1.16 -10.22 18.64
CA VAL A 116 -0.28 -9.05 18.61
C VAL A 116 -1.09 -7.77 18.71
N THR A 117 -0.47 -6.71 19.22
CA THR A 117 -1.04 -5.36 19.22
C THR A 117 -0.28 -4.48 18.24
N ALA A 118 -0.98 -3.55 17.59
CA ALA A 118 -0.39 -2.63 16.62
C ALA A 118 -1.23 -1.35 16.52
N SER A 119 -0.62 -0.26 16.03
CA SER A 119 -1.31 1.02 15.82
C SER A 119 -2.11 1.08 14.51
N ASN A 120 -1.84 0.20 13.55
CA ASN A 120 -2.53 0.12 12.26
C ASN A 120 -2.47 -1.30 11.67
N ILE A 121 -3.31 -1.56 10.67
CA ILE A 121 -3.45 -2.88 10.04
C ILE A 121 -2.13 -3.35 9.41
N ALA A 122 -1.39 -2.46 8.71
CA ALA A 122 -0.12 -2.82 8.09
C ALA A 122 0.89 -3.36 9.10
N THR A 123 1.07 -2.64 10.21
CA THR A 123 1.96 -3.07 11.32
C THR A 123 1.46 -4.37 11.96
N GLY A 124 0.15 -4.51 12.16
CA GLY A 124 -0.45 -5.74 12.68
C GLY A 124 -0.15 -6.96 11.80
N LEU A 125 -0.36 -6.82 10.50
CA LEU A 125 -0.05 -7.88 9.52
C LEU A 125 1.44 -8.24 9.48
N MET A 126 2.33 -7.25 9.64
CA MET A 126 3.78 -7.48 9.73
C MET A 126 4.14 -8.25 11.01
N ASN A 127 3.57 -7.85 12.16
CA ASN A 127 3.85 -8.45 13.47
C ASN A 127 3.34 -9.89 13.57
N LEU A 128 2.24 -10.23 12.91
CA LEU A 128 1.72 -11.61 12.85
C LEU A 128 2.68 -12.57 12.16
N ASN A 129 3.56 -12.06 11.30
CA ASN A 129 4.64 -12.83 10.69
C ASN A 129 4.18 -14.14 10.02
N ASP A 130 3.01 -14.13 9.37
CA ASP A 130 2.46 -15.33 8.74
C ASP A 130 3.43 -15.89 7.69
N PRO A 131 4.05 -17.06 7.91
CA PRO A 131 5.03 -17.64 7.00
C PRO A 131 4.42 -18.02 5.65
N ASN A 132 3.10 -18.20 5.60
CA ASN A 132 2.38 -18.62 4.39
C ASN A 132 2.12 -17.45 3.42
N ASP A 133 2.36 -16.21 3.85
CA ASP A 133 2.15 -15.03 3.01
C ASP A 133 3.42 -14.21 2.78
N LYS A 134 4.45 -14.88 2.23
CA LYS A 134 5.74 -14.26 1.93
C LYS A 134 5.61 -13.05 1.00
N LYS A 135 4.67 -13.07 0.04
CA LYS A 135 4.45 -11.98 -0.92
C LYS A 135 3.91 -10.73 -0.22
N ARG A 136 2.90 -10.90 0.65
CA ARG A 136 2.33 -9.79 1.46
C ARG A 136 3.38 -9.21 2.40
N ARG A 137 4.14 -10.05 3.09
CA ARG A 137 5.23 -9.61 3.96
C ARG A 137 6.30 -8.81 3.23
N ALA A 138 6.71 -9.25 2.06
CA ALA A 138 7.67 -8.51 1.24
C ALA A 138 7.13 -7.15 0.80
N ALA A 139 5.87 -7.07 0.40
CA ALA A 139 5.22 -5.81 0.01
C ALA A 139 5.11 -4.83 1.19
N LEU A 140 4.69 -5.31 2.36
CA LEU A 140 4.61 -4.51 3.58
C LEU A 140 6.00 -4.05 4.06
N ALA A 141 6.99 -4.93 4.04
CA ALA A 141 8.36 -4.60 4.42
C ALA A 141 8.97 -3.55 3.46
N TYR A 142 8.66 -3.64 2.18
CA TYR A 142 9.09 -2.63 1.21
C TYR A 142 8.49 -1.25 1.51
N LYS A 143 7.18 -1.17 1.79
CA LYS A 143 6.52 0.10 2.16
C LYS A 143 7.01 0.68 3.49
N ALA A 144 7.35 -0.18 4.45
CA ALA A 144 7.89 0.25 5.74
C ALA A 144 9.37 0.67 5.68
N LYS A 145 10.04 0.40 4.56
CA LYS A 145 11.45 0.76 4.38
C LYS A 145 11.60 2.28 4.37
N MET A 146 12.40 2.79 5.28
CA MET A 146 12.82 4.19 5.23
C MET A 146 13.80 4.36 4.05
N LEU A 147 13.48 5.29 3.16
CA LEU A 147 14.30 5.64 2.01
C LEU A 147 15.09 6.91 2.34
N ASP A 148 16.29 7.05 1.78
CA ASP A 148 17.04 8.29 1.87
C ASP A 148 16.34 9.37 1.07
N LEU A 149 15.92 10.46 1.76
CA LEU A 149 15.17 11.55 1.14
C LEU A 149 15.97 12.24 0.03
N GLY A 150 17.29 12.36 0.19
CA GLY A 150 18.16 13.00 -0.81
C GLY A 150 18.23 12.17 -2.09
N GLU A 151 18.44 10.85 -1.97
CA GLU A 151 18.45 9.95 -3.12
C GLU A 151 17.10 9.91 -3.84
N GLU A 152 16.01 9.83 -3.08
CA GLU A 152 14.66 9.82 -3.65
C GLU A 152 14.30 11.15 -4.31
N TYR A 153 14.75 12.28 -3.73
CA TYR A 153 14.57 13.59 -4.34
C TYR A 153 15.31 13.72 -5.68
N VAL A 154 16.53 13.21 -5.77
CA VAL A 154 17.28 13.17 -7.05
C VAL A 154 16.54 12.35 -8.11
N LYS A 155 15.98 11.19 -7.72
CA LYS A 155 15.14 10.36 -8.61
C LYS A 155 13.88 11.11 -9.06
N TYR A 156 13.22 11.80 -8.12
CA TYR A 156 12.04 12.61 -8.42
C TYR A 156 12.35 13.74 -9.41
N VAL A 157 13.46 14.46 -9.22
CA VAL A 157 13.87 15.54 -10.14
C VAL A 157 14.17 14.98 -11.54
N LYS A 158 14.89 13.88 -11.64
CA LYS A 158 15.13 13.21 -12.94
C LYS A 158 13.83 12.79 -13.62
N PHE A 159 12.93 12.17 -12.87
CA PHE A 159 11.60 11.77 -13.38
C PHE A 159 10.78 12.98 -13.85
N SER A 160 10.78 14.09 -13.08
CA SER A 160 10.08 15.32 -13.44
C SER A 160 10.64 15.94 -14.72
N GLN A 161 11.98 16.01 -14.87
CA GLN A 161 12.64 16.50 -16.07
C GLN A 161 12.34 15.63 -17.30
N GLN A 162 12.33 14.31 -17.13
CA GLN A 162 11.97 13.38 -18.19
C GLN A 162 10.52 13.55 -18.64
N ASN A 163 9.60 13.73 -17.69
CA ASN A 163 8.19 13.99 -18.00
C ASN A 163 7.98 15.33 -18.73
N GLU A 164 8.64 16.39 -18.27
CA GLU A 164 8.58 17.69 -18.93
C GLU A 164 9.12 17.60 -20.38
N PHE A 165 10.25 16.92 -20.56
CA PHE A 165 10.82 16.68 -21.88
C PHE A 165 9.86 15.86 -22.76
N ARG A 166 9.26 14.80 -22.20
CA ARG A 166 8.25 13.99 -22.90
C ARG A 166 7.05 14.79 -23.36
N MET A 167 6.55 15.71 -22.51
CA MET A 167 5.44 16.60 -22.85
C MET A 167 5.82 17.56 -23.98
N LYS A 168 7.02 18.16 -23.93
CA LYS A 168 7.55 19.02 -24.99
C LYS A 168 7.70 18.28 -26.33
N LEU A 169 8.21 17.05 -26.26
CA LEU A 169 8.36 16.21 -27.45
C LEU A 169 7.01 15.87 -28.08
N ARG A 170 6.04 15.44 -27.28
CA ARG A 170 4.68 15.16 -27.75
C ARG A 170 4.04 16.39 -28.39
N ALA A 171 4.20 17.56 -27.78
CA ALA A 171 3.68 18.81 -28.33
C ALA A 171 4.35 19.16 -29.68
N ALA A 172 5.68 18.95 -29.82
CA ALA A 172 6.41 19.23 -31.04
C ALA A 172 6.00 18.30 -32.22
N PHE A 173 5.62 17.06 -31.92
CA PHE A 173 5.21 16.10 -32.94
C PHE A 173 3.69 15.97 -33.12
N ALA A 174 2.89 16.67 -32.31
CA ALA A 174 1.43 16.66 -32.42
C ALA A 174 0.95 17.13 -33.81
N GLY A 175 0.05 16.36 -34.42
CA GLY A 175 -0.46 16.63 -35.77
C GLY A 175 0.53 16.35 -36.91
N THR A 176 1.73 15.86 -36.63
CA THR A 176 2.67 15.38 -37.67
C THR A 176 2.47 13.89 -37.95
N CYS A 177 2.94 13.43 -39.14
CA CYS A 177 2.93 12.00 -39.46
C CYS A 177 3.84 11.17 -38.53
N TYR A 178 4.64 11.79 -37.67
CA TYR A 178 5.56 11.16 -36.72
C TYR A 178 5.03 11.10 -35.29
N GLU A 179 3.79 11.56 -35.04
CA GLU A 179 3.18 11.55 -33.70
C GLU A 179 3.17 10.14 -33.07
N GLY A 180 2.89 9.10 -33.86
CA GLY A 180 2.91 7.71 -33.40
C GLY A 180 4.30 7.17 -33.08
N LEU A 181 5.38 7.86 -33.47
CA LEU A 181 6.77 7.49 -33.22
C LEU A 181 7.38 8.18 -32.00
N THR A 182 6.61 8.98 -31.26
CA THR A 182 7.09 9.83 -30.15
C THR A 182 7.89 9.03 -29.10
N GLU A 183 7.46 7.82 -28.73
CA GLU A 183 8.17 6.98 -27.75
C GLU A 183 9.53 6.50 -28.30
N GLN A 184 9.58 6.11 -29.57
CA GLN A 184 10.84 5.69 -30.22
C GLN A 184 11.81 6.86 -30.41
N ILE A 185 11.29 8.06 -30.66
CA ILE A 185 12.08 9.29 -30.74
C ILE A 185 12.62 9.66 -29.35
N MET A 186 11.81 9.44 -28.31
CA MET A 186 12.23 9.69 -26.94
C MET A 186 13.38 8.77 -26.51
N GLU A 187 13.35 7.49 -26.89
CA GLU A 187 14.47 6.57 -26.65
C GLU A 187 15.75 6.99 -27.38
N LEU A 188 15.63 7.58 -28.58
CA LEU A 188 16.76 8.10 -29.33
C LEU A 188 17.46 9.25 -28.59
N VAL A 189 16.70 10.10 -27.92
CA VAL A 189 17.21 11.31 -27.24
C VAL A 189 17.62 11.01 -25.77
N GLN A 190 17.06 9.97 -25.15
CA GLN A 190 17.39 9.55 -23.78
C GLN A 190 18.58 8.58 -23.68
N GLY A 191 18.93 7.91 -24.79
CA GLY A 191 20.18 7.15 -24.87
C GLY A 191 21.35 8.13 -24.88
N ASP A 192 22.29 7.99 -23.93
CA ASP A 192 23.48 8.82 -23.69
C ASP A 192 23.45 10.14 -24.44
N THR A 193 23.22 11.25 -23.73
CA THR A 193 23.04 12.60 -24.31
C THR A 193 23.93 12.75 -25.53
N PRO A 194 23.38 12.92 -26.72
CA PRO A 194 24.21 12.97 -27.93
C PRO A 194 25.26 14.06 -27.74
N GLU A 195 26.53 13.68 -27.65
CA GLU A 195 27.64 14.59 -27.40
C GLU A 195 27.68 15.76 -28.40
N SER A 196 26.88 15.65 -29.48
CA SER A 196 26.71 16.69 -30.47
C SER A 196 25.45 16.55 -31.32
N LEU A 197 24.93 17.64 -31.86
CA LEU A 197 23.85 17.65 -32.86
C LEU A 197 24.11 16.72 -34.04
N ARG A 198 25.40 16.47 -34.35
CA ARG A 198 25.84 15.55 -35.42
C ARG A 198 25.54 14.09 -35.03
N ALA A 199 25.80 13.71 -33.78
CA ALA A 199 25.48 12.36 -33.30
C ALA A 199 23.99 12.10 -33.36
N LEU A 200 23.16 13.04 -32.85
CA LEU A 200 21.71 12.96 -32.90
C LEU A 200 21.19 12.81 -34.36
N TYR A 201 21.77 13.56 -35.29
CA TYR A 201 21.43 13.46 -36.70
C TYR A 201 21.71 12.07 -37.27
N MET A 202 22.92 11.54 -36.99
CA MET A 202 23.34 10.22 -37.47
C MET A 202 22.48 9.09 -36.89
N ASP A 203 22.12 9.19 -35.63
CA ASP A 203 21.25 8.19 -34.93
C ASP A 203 19.81 8.25 -35.44
N ALA A 204 19.28 9.44 -35.70
CA ALA A 204 17.97 9.60 -36.34
C ALA A 204 17.97 8.96 -37.76
N LEU A 205 19.02 9.16 -38.55
CA LEU A 205 19.12 8.52 -39.86
C LEU A 205 19.25 6.99 -39.79
N ARG A 206 19.98 6.47 -38.80
CA ARG A 206 20.14 5.02 -38.62
C ARG A 206 18.80 4.36 -38.22
N ARG A 207 18.04 5.00 -37.33
CA ARG A 207 16.83 4.40 -36.74
C ARG A 207 15.62 4.55 -37.65
N PHE A 208 15.46 5.69 -38.31
CA PHE A 208 14.27 6.03 -39.08
C PHE A 208 14.51 6.13 -40.61
N GLY A 209 15.74 5.90 -41.06
CA GLY A 209 16.09 6.04 -42.46
C GLY A 209 16.37 7.49 -42.89
N ARG A 210 16.80 7.66 -44.15
CA ARG A 210 17.31 8.97 -44.63
C ARG A 210 16.22 10.06 -44.66
N THR A 211 15.05 9.73 -45.11
CA THR A 211 13.95 10.72 -45.31
C THR A 211 13.32 11.08 -43.97
N GLU A 212 12.85 10.08 -43.23
CA GLU A 212 12.13 10.30 -41.96
C GLU A 212 13.10 10.77 -40.86
N GLY A 213 14.29 10.17 -40.76
CA GLY A 213 15.27 10.57 -39.76
C GLY A 213 15.74 12.01 -39.94
N ARG A 214 15.85 12.51 -41.18
CA ARG A 214 16.12 13.93 -41.45
C ARG A 214 14.99 14.84 -41.02
N ALA A 215 13.73 14.47 -41.30
CA ALA A 215 12.57 15.26 -40.90
C ALA A 215 12.42 15.29 -39.38
N ILE A 216 12.55 14.16 -38.70
CA ILE A 216 12.53 14.05 -37.23
C ILE A 216 13.63 14.91 -36.61
N TYR A 217 14.87 14.84 -37.13
CA TYR A 217 15.96 15.68 -36.64
C TYR A 217 15.65 17.18 -36.75
N HIS A 218 15.01 17.62 -37.83
CA HIS A 218 14.65 19.04 -37.99
C HIS A 218 13.60 19.52 -36.99
N ILE A 219 12.72 18.63 -36.52
CA ILE A 219 11.73 18.95 -35.47
C ILE A 219 12.40 18.97 -34.08
N LEU A 220 13.43 18.15 -33.87
CA LEU A 220 14.18 18.08 -32.61
C LEU A 220 15.19 19.21 -32.42
N LYS A 221 15.62 19.86 -33.49
CA LYS A 221 16.58 20.97 -33.48
C LYS A 221 15.92 22.30 -33.11
#